data_3578ecffde91281d4a4c775142109ea9
#
_entry.id   3578ecffde91281d4a4c775142109ea9
#
_cell.length_a   1.000
_cell.length_b   1.000
_cell.length_c   1.000
_cell.angle_alpha   90.00
_cell.angle_beta   90.00
_cell.angle_gamma   90.00
#
_symmetry.space_group_name_H-M   'P 1'
#
loop_
_entity.id
_entity.type
_entity.pdbx_description
1 polymer ?
#
loop_
_entity_poly.entity_id
_entity_poly.type
_entity_poly.pdbx_seq_one_letter_code
_entity_poly.pdbx_strand_id
1 'polypeptide(L)'
;MAKVLIATVDEAVQVRSPDGIGDVWYRSMLSGPGQPIHLRVHELGADASLEVKGEPSDVALFFWKGSAAAGGAVLTEKSSAVVERGASLKVRGGSQGATVLAFNLNAETSARSGGHVHLLPRERVPHREKLGENEGIGGALHANAQCPTCSVWLHENSYAMADKETTVHSHSEDEVIFVHTGSIRLGNRIYGAGTALAIAANTKYGFFSGPDGLGFVNFRGTSPTYTSGDGKTVLDEAELWQGMLGSPQYLEPAA
;
A
#
# COMPACT_ATOMS: atom_id res chain seq x y z
N MET A 1 11.27 8.37 19.94
CA MET A 1 11.20 8.35 18.47
C MET A 1 10.07 9.24 18.00
N ALA A 2 10.17 9.84 16.80
CA ALA A 2 9.04 10.55 16.20
C ALA A 2 7.90 9.55 15.97
N LYS A 3 6.67 9.92 16.37
CA LYS A 3 5.49 9.06 16.17
C LYS A 3 5.02 9.01 14.72
N VAL A 4 5.39 10.02 13.93
CA VAL A 4 5.14 10.10 12.49
C VAL A 4 6.43 10.49 11.79
N LEU A 5 6.83 9.71 10.80
CA LEU A 5 7.94 10.01 9.91
C LEU A 5 7.39 10.28 8.51
N ILE A 6 7.91 11.31 7.85
CA ILE A 6 7.48 11.70 6.50
C ILE A 6 8.68 11.64 5.57
N ALA A 7 8.50 11.04 4.40
CA ALA A 7 9.49 10.98 3.32
C ALA A 7 8.82 11.25 1.98
N THR A 8 9.54 11.85 1.03
CA THR A 8 9.02 12.10 -0.32
C THR A 8 9.88 11.40 -1.38
N VAL A 9 9.25 11.03 -2.49
CA VAL A 9 9.97 10.38 -3.62
C VAL A 9 11.08 11.29 -4.14
N ASP A 10 10.85 12.61 -4.17
CA ASP A 10 11.82 13.57 -4.72
C ASP A 10 13.07 13.73 -3.84
N GLU A 11 12.95 13.52 -2.53
CA GLU A 11 14.07 13.60 -1.58
C GLU A 11 14.84 12.27 -1.47
N ALA A 12 14.23 11.16 -1.87
CA ALA A 12 14.84 9.84 -1.76
C ALA A 12 15.83 9.59 -2.90
N VAL A 13 17.00 9.07 -2.54
CA VAL A 13 18.07 8.75 -3.52
C VAL A 13 17.62 7.61 -4.42
N GLN A 14 17.72 7.83 -5.72
CA GLN A 14 17.49 6.79 -6.72
C GLN A 14 18.73 5.91 -6.91
N VAL A 15 18.53 4.61 -6.87
CA VAL A 15 19.59 3.61 -6.99
C VAL A 15 19.17 2.56 -8.02
N ARG A 16 20.11 2.05 -8.80
CA ARG A 16 19.86 0.96 -9.76
C ARG A 16 19.52 -0.31 -8.96
N SER A 17 18.44 -0.99 -9.36
CA SER A 17 18.01 -2.20 -8.67
C SER A 17 18.97 -3.37 -8.90
N PRO A 18 19.48 -4.04 -7.86
CA PRO A 18 20.29 -5.24 -8.00
C PRO A 18 19.48 -6.45 -8.51
N ASP A 19 18.16 -6.45 -8.25
CA ASP A 19 17.24 -7.52 -8.68
C ASP A 19 16.57 -7.20 -10.03
N GLY A 20 17.06 -6.16 -10.72
CA GLY A 20 16.52 -5.68 -11.97
C GLY A 20 17.34 -6.10 -13.19
N ILE A 21 16.65 -6.40 -14.29
CA ILE A 21 17.23 -6.60 -15.63
C ILE A 21 16.72 -5.49 -16.52
N GLY A 22 17.64 -4.79 -17.19
CA GLY A 22 17.33 -3.61 -17.99
C GLY A 22 17.32 -2.34 -17.16
N ASP A 23 16.43 -1.42 -17.50
CA ASP A 23 16.30 -0.11 -16.84
C ASP A 23 15.37 -0.20 -15.63
N VAL A 24 15.90 -0.64 -14.49
CA VAL A 24 15.18 -0.77 -13.23
C VAL A 24 15.88 0.01 -12.13
N TRP A 25 15.16 0.96 -11.54
CA TRP A 25 15.63 1.81 -10.46
C TRP A 25 14.70 1.67 -9.25
N TYR A 26 15.19 2.01 -8.05
CA TYR A 26 14.35 2.12 -6.87
C TYR A 26 14.77 3.27 -5.97
N ARG A 27 13.83 3.70 -5.13
CA ARG A 27 14.05 4.60 -4.00
C ARG A 27 13.57 3.92 -2.73
N SER A 28 14.41 3.92 -1.69
CA SER A 28 13.99 3.53 -0.34
C SER A 28 13.41 4.74 0.36
N MET A 29 12.10 4.75 0.56
CA MET A 29 11.40 5.86 1.20
C MET A 29 11.48 5.78 2.72
N LEU A 30 11.21 4.61 3.23
CA LEU A 30 11.17 4.31 4.65
C LEU A 30 12.05 3.07 4.85
N SER A 31 13.26 3.27 5.33
CA SER A 31 14.22 2.21 5.60
C SER A 31 15.18 2.71 6.67
N GLY A 32 15.58 1.82 7.56
CA GLY A 32 16.55 2.15 8.60
C GLY A 32 16.27 1.48 9.94
N PRO A 33 17.20 1.60 10.89
CA PRO A 33 17.03 1.01 12.22
C PRO A 33 15.76 1.55 12.91
N GLY A 34 14.90 0.63 13.34
CA GLY A 34 13.69 0.97 14.08
C GLY A 34 12.47 1.33 13.22
N GLN A 35 12.55 1.19 11.89
CA GLN A 35 11.39 1.24 11.01
C GLN A 35 10.84 -0.18 10.81
N PRO A 36 9.61 -0.47 11.29
CA PRO A 36 9.04 -1.81 11.18
C PRO A 36 8.58 -2.15 9.76
N ILE A 37 8.22 -1.14 8.98
CA ILE A 37 7.75 -1.27 7.60
C ILE A 37 8.72 -0.58 6.66
N HIS A 38 9.15 -1.28 5.62
CA HIS A 38 9.90 -0.74 4.51
C HIS A 38 8.98 -0.39 3.34
N LEU A 39 9.25 0.73 2.70
CA LEU A 39 8.64 1.10 1.43
C LEU A 39 9.74 1.37 0.41
N ARG A 40 9.68 0.67 -0.72
CA ARG A 40 10.47 0.95 -1.91
C ARG A 40 9.55 1.37 -3.05
N VAL A 41 9.99 2.38 -3.78
CA VAL A 41 9.34 2.81 -5.03
C VAL A 41 10.24 2.33 -6.17
N HIS A 42 9.78 1.36 -6.94
CA HIS A 42 10.49 0.81 -8.10
C HIS A 42 10.00 1.50 -9.37
N GLU A 43 10.94 1.89 -10.23
CA GLU A 43 10.69 2.42 -11.56
C GLU A 43 11.26 1.43 -12.59
N LEU A 44 10.39 0.89 -13.41
CA LEU A 44 10.72 -0.06 -14.47
C LEU A 44 10.56 0.65 -15.81
N GLY A 45 11.63 0.68 -16.61
CA GLY A 45 11.56 1.09 -18.01
C GLY A 45 10.74 0.10 -18.85
N ALA A 46 10.48 0.45 -20.11
CA ALA A 46 9.81 -0.43 -21.05
C ALA A 46 10.56 -1.77 -21.16
N ASP A 47 9.83 -2.87 -21.07
CA ASP A 47 10.34 -4.24 -21.12
C ASP A 47 11.38 -4.62 -20.05
N ALA A 48 11.77 -3.72 -19.17
CA ALA A 48 12.65 -4.04 -18.04
C ALA A 48 11.96 -5.00 -17.06
N SER A 49 12.71 -5.80 -16.35
CA SER A 49 12.18 -6.82 -15.45
C SER A 49 12.74 -6.67 -14.04
N LEU A 50 11.90 -6.82 -13.05
CA LEU A 50 12.24 -6.85 -11.62
C LEU A 50 11.82 -8.20 -11.05
N GLU A 51 12.70 -8.86 -10.30
CA GLU A 51 12.33 -10.00 -9.46
C GLU A 51 12.01 -9.50 -8.05
N VAL A 52 10.78 -9.74 -7.61
CA VAL A 52 10.34 -9.44 -6.23
C VAL A 52 10.30 -10.74 -5.46
N LYS A 53 10.97 -10.77 -4.29
CA LYS A 53 11.02 -11.94 -3.41
C LYS A 53 10.30 -11.63 -2.10
N GLY A 54 9.51 -12.55 -1.62
CA GLY A 54 8.90 -12.52 -0.29
C GLY A 54 9.94 -12.86 0.78
N GLU A 55 10.85 -11.93 1.07
CA GLU A 55 11.90 -12.11 2.08
C GLU A 55 12.26 -10.75 2.72
N PRO A 56 12.39 -10.69 4.05
CA PRO A 56 12.16 -11.75 5.06
C PRO A 56 10.68 -11.96 5.37
N SER A 57 9.79 -11.18 4.79
CA SER A 57 8.34 -11.19 5.02
C SER A 57 7.58 -11.15 3.70
N ASP A 58 6.26 -11.26 3.78
CA ASP A 58 5.37 -11.01 2.65
C ASP A 58 5.59 -9.59 2.11
N VAL A 59 5.54 -9.45 0.78
CA VAL A 59 5.65 -8.16 0.07
C VAL A 59 4.32 -7.83 -0.58
N ALA A 60 3.73 -6.69 -0.23
CA ALA A 60 2.58 -6.15 -0.94
C ALA A 60 3.04 -5.17 -2.02
N LEU A 61 2.60 -5.38 -3.25
CA LEU A 61 2.84 -4.50 -4.38
C LEU A 61 1.60 -3.69 -4.71
N PHE A 62 1.79 -2.41 -5.00
CA PHE A 62 0.76 -1.54 -5.55
C PHE A 62 1.30 -0.85 -6.80
N PHE A 63 0.60 -0.96 -7.91
CA PHE A 63 0.99 -0.36 -9.19
C PHE A 63 0.50 1.09 -9.23
N TRP A 64 1.42 2.00 -9.01
CA TRP A 64 1.11 3.43 -8.92
C TRP A 64 0.93 4.07 -10.28
N LYS A 65 1.82 3.78 -11.25
CA LYS A 65 1.76 4.38 -12.60
C LYS A 65 2.11 3.35 -13.66
N GLY A 66 1.54 3.51 -14.83
CA GLY A 66 1.82 2.67 -15.99
C GLY A 66 1.25 1.27 -15.88
N SER A 67 1.93 0.30 -16.47
CA SER A 67 1.49 -1.09 -16.48
C SER A 67 2.66 -2.06 -16.48
N ALA A 68 2.44 -3.28 -15.99
CA ALA A 68 3.42 -4.35 -16.04
C ALA A 68 2.75 -5.70 -16.28
N ALA A 69 3.49 -6.64 -16.87
CA ALA A 69 3.11 -8.04 -16.95
C ALA A 69 3.72 -8.80 -15.76
N ALA A 70 2.92 -9.61 -15.09
CA ALA A 70 3.37 -10.45 -13.98
C ALA A 70 2.50 -11.70 -13.88
N GLY A 71 3.10 -12.90 -13.74
CA GLY A 71 2.39 -14.16 -13.55
C GLY A 71 1.30 -14.46 -14.59
N GLY A 72 1.47 -14.03 -15.83
CA GLY A 72 0.48 -14.22 -16.91
C GLY A 72 -0.64 -13.16 -16.95
N ALA A 73 -0.67 -12.23 -16.01
CA ALA A 73 -1.63 -11.12 -15.98
C ALA A 73 -0.99 -9.79 -16.39
N VAL A 74 -1.81 -8.84 -16.83
CA VAL A 74 -1.42 -7.42 -16.99
C VAL A 74 -1.95 -6.65 -15.78
N LEU A 75 -1.04 -6.02 -15.05
CA LEU A 75 -1.33 -5.19 -13.89
C LEU A 75 -1.17 -3.72 -14.27
N THR A 76 -2.26 -2.99 -14.25
CA THR A 76 -2.31 -1.56 -14.57
C THR A 76 -2.31 -0.72 -13.30
N GLU A 77 -2.40 0.60 -13.42
CA GLU A 77 -2.55 1.50 -12.27
C GLU A 77 -3.65 1.03 -11.31
N LYS A 78 -3.35 1.09 -10.01
CA LYS A 78 -4.23 0.61 -8.91
C LYS A 78 -4.51 -0.89 -8.93
N SER A 79 -3.75 -1.68 -9.70
CA SER A 79 -3.63 -3.12 -9.46
C SER A 79 -2.73 -3.38 -8.27
N SER A 80 -2.76 -4.59 -7.74
CA SER A 80 -1.86 -5.01 -6.66
C SER A 80 -1.43 -6.47 -6.81
N ALA A 81 -0.42 -6.86 -6.05
CA ALA A 81 -0.06 -8.25 -5.87
C ALA A 81 0.48 -8.46 -4.45
N VAL A 82 0.38 -9.68 -3.94
CA VAL A 82 1.08 -10.11 -2.73
C VAL A 82 2.02 -11.23 -3.11
N VAL A 83 3.29 -11.07 -2.76
CA VAL A 83 4.34 -12.09 -2.89
C VAL A 83 4.62 -12.58 -1.48
N GLU A 84 4.14 -13.76 -1.16
CA GLU A 84 4.28 -14.32 0.18
C GLU A 84 5.71 -14.74 0.47
N ARG A 85 6.05 -14.85 1.74
CA ARG A 85 7.33 -15.35 2.19
C ARG A 85 7.65 -16.71 1.53
N GLY A 86 8.85 -16.80 0.96
CA GLY A 86 9.32 -17.98 0.23
C GLY A 86 8.89 -18.06 -1.24
N ALA A 87 8.04 -17.12 -1.70
CA ALA A 87 7.66 -17.00 -3.10
C ALA A 87 8.49 -15.93 -3.83
N SER A 88 8.45 -15.95 -5.16
CA SER A 88 8.98 -14.87 -6.00
C SER A 88 8.04 -14.55 -7.16
N LEU A 89 8.09 -13.30 -7.62
CA LEU A 89 7.31 -12.81 -8.75
C LEU A 89 8.20 -11.99 -9.68
N LYS A 90 8.23 -12.35 -10.95
CA LYS A 90 8.85 -11.53 -11.98
C LYS A 90 7.83 -10.53 -12.52
N VAL A 91 8.17 -9.24 -12.40
CA VAL A 91 7.38 -8.11 -12.91
C VAL A 91 8.10 -7.52 -14.10
N ARG A 92 7.46 -7.42 -15.26
CA ARG A 92 8.01 -6.83 -16.48
C ARG A 92 7.25 -5.57 -16.84
N GLY A 93 7.96 -4.44 -16.95
CA GLY A 93 7.38 -3.16 -17.37
C GLY A 93 6.68 -3.25 -18.72
N GLY A 94 5.52 -2.62 -18.84
CA GLY A 94 4.81 -2.49 -20.11
C GLY A 94 5.52 -1.52 -21.08
N SER A 95 4.91 -1.22 -22.21
CA SER A 95 5.49 -0.37 -23.27
C SER A 95 5.86 1.05 -22.83
N GLN A 96 5.22 1.55 -21.78
CA GLN A 96 5.51 2.85 -21.16
C GLN A 96 6.21 2.71 -19.78
N GLY A 97 6.60 1.49 -19.42
CA GLY A 97 7.13 1.19 -18.10
C GLY A 97 6.07 1.15 -17.00
N ALA A 98 6.54 1.06 -15.77
CA ALA A 98 5.69 1.04 -14.57
C ALA A 98 6.41 1.66 -13.37
N THR A 99 5.63 2.26 -12.46
CA THR A 99 6.08 2.60 -11.12
C THR A 99 5.32 1.75 -10.11
N VAL A 100 6.05 0.98 -9.31
CA VAL A 100 5.50 0.00 -8.38
C VAL A 100 5.98 0.29 -6.96
N LEU A 101 5.03 0.39 -6.03
CA LEU A 101 5.31 0.46 -4.61
C LEU A 101 5.45 -0.96 -4.07
N ALA A 102 6.49 -1.20 -3.28
CA ALA A 102 6.71 -2.47 -2.59
C ALA A 102 6.79 -2.21 -1.08
N PHE A 103 5.82 -2.74 -0.35
CA PHE A 103 5.74 -2.68 1.11
C PHE A 103 6.09 -4.03 1.70
N ASN A 104 6.94 -4.06 2.71
CA ASN A 104 7.22 -5.27 3.47
C ASN A 104 7.61 -4.94 4.91
N LEU A 105 7.49 -5.92 5.79
CA LEU A 105 7.96 -5.80 7.15
C LEU A 105 9.47 -6.06 7.23
N ASN A 106 10.12 -5.41 8.21
CA ASN A 106 11.56 -5.53 8.42
C ASN A 106 11.97 -6.87 9.09
N ALA A 107 11.00 -7.59 9.63
CA ALA A 107 11.24 -8.86 10.32
C ALA A 107 10.22 -9.90 9.88
N GLU A 108 10.59 -11.14 10.02
CA GLU A 108 9.67 -12.27 9.87
C GLU A 108 8.63 -12.22 11.00
N THR A 109 7.38 -11.94 10.65
CA THR A 109 6.30 -11.73 11.63
C THR A 109 5.16 -12.71 11.50
N SER A 110 5.08 -13.47 10.41
CA SER A 110 3.96 -14.34 10.14
C SER A 110 4.23 -15.79 10.52
N ALA A 111 3.34 -16.36 11.36
CA ALA A 111 3.26 -17.80 11.59
C ALA A 111 2.55 -18.56 10.45
N ARG A 112 2.13 -17.85 9.38
CA ARG A 112 1.41 -18.43 8.24
C ARG A 112 2.37 -19.12 7.29
N SER A 113 1.85 -20.07 6.48
CA SER A 113 2.66 -20.96 5.65
C SER A 113 3.46 -20.22 4.57
N GLY A 114 2.90 -19.18 3.97
CA GLY A 114 3.53 -18.50 2.84
C GLY A 114 3.60 -19.37 1.57
N GLY A 115 4.40 -18.91 0.61
CA GLY A 115 4.73 -19.68 -0.60
C GLY A 115 3.85 -19.40 -1.81
N HIS A 116 2.87 -18.51 -1.71
CA HIS A 116 1.95 -18.17 -2.79
C HIS A 116 2.22 -16.77 -3.37
N VAL A 117 1.70 -16.55 -4.56
CA VAL A 117 1.63 -15.22 -5.18
C VAL A 117 0.16 -14.95 -5.52
N HIS A 118 -0.34 -13.83 -5.07
CA HIS A 118 -1.71 -13.37 -5.31
C HIS A 118 -1.68 -12.16 -6.24
N LEU A 119 -2.30 -12.27 -7.42
CA LEU A 119 -2.40 -11.17 -8.38
C LEU A 119 -3.80 -10.57 -8.32
N LEU A 120 -3.90 -9.26 -8.26
CA LEU A 120 -5.17 -8.55 -8.22
C LEU A 120 -5.18 -7.42 -9.28
N PRO A 121 -5.52 -7.75 -10.54
CA PRO A 121 -5.73 -6.75 -11.57
C PRO A 121 -6.81 -5.73 -11.17
N ARG A 122 -6.70 -4.49 -11.66
CA ARG A 122 -7.57 -3.38 -11.27
C ARG A 122 -9.07 -3.69 -11.35
N GLU A 123 -9.51 -4.39 -12.39
CA GLU A 123 -10.90 -4.76 -12.61
C GLU A 123 -11.44 -5.79 -11.61
N ARG A 124 -10.57 -6.43 -10.85
CA ARG A 124 -10.92 -7.40 -9.79
C ARG A 124 -10.79 -6.84 -8.38
N VAL A 125 -10.26 -5.62 -8.24
CA VAL A 125 -10.15 -4.95 -6.94
C VAL A 125 -11.55 -4.57 -6.45
N PRO A 126 -12.02 -5.10 -5.31
CA PRO A 126 -13.29 -4.65 -4.74
C PRO A 126 -13.16 -3.19 -4.31
N HIS A 127 -14.02 -2.33 -4.85
CA HIS A 127 -13.97 -0.89 -4.59
C HIS A 127 -15.36 -0.26 -4.62
N ARG A 128 -15.47 0.87 -3.95
CA ARG A 128 -16.64 1.77 -4.01
C ARG A 128 -16.19 3.22 -4.02
N GLU A 129 -16.88 4.04 -4.80
CA GLU A 129 -16.69 5.50 -4.81
C GLU A 129 -17.32 6.18 -3.60
N LYS A 130 -18.23 5.48 -2.91
CA LYS A 130 -18.88 5.93 -1.68
C LYS A 130 -18.84 4.84 -0.61
N LEU A 131 -18.19 5.12 0.50
CA LEU A 131 -18.15 4.26 1.67
C LEU A 131 -19.21 4.70 2.69
N GLY A 132 -20.18 3.82 2.97
CA GLY A 132 -21.29 4.10 3.87
C GLY A 132 -22.12 5.29 3.40
N GLU A 133 -22.42 6.20 4.33
CA GLU A 133 -23.17 7.44 4.05
C GLU A 133 -22.26 8.63 3.68
N ASN A 134 -20.94 8.45 3.68
CA ASN A 134 -19.98 9.51 3.43
C ASN A 134 -19.84 9.78 1.92
N GLU A 135 -20.51 10.81 1.42
CA GLU A 135 -20.32 11.25 0.04
C GLU A 135 -18.90 11.74 -0.20
N GLY A 136 -18.36 11.37 -1.36
CA GLY A 136 -17.01 11.76 -1.77
C GLY A 136 -15.86 11.06 -1.01
N ILE A 137 -16.15 10.03 -0.20
CA ILE A 137 -15.13 9.15 0.38
C ILE A 137 -15.31 7.78 -0.25
N GLY A 138 -14.34 7.37 -1.05
CA GLY A 138 -14.26 6.04 -1.65
C GLY A 138 -13.20 5.17 -1.00
N GLY A 139 -13.19 3.90 -1.37
CA GLY A 139 -12.17 2.97 -0.93
C GLY A 139 -12.08 1.71 -1.76
N ALA A 140 -10.96 1.02 -1.66
CA ALA A 140 -10.69 -0.26 -2.29
C ALA A 140 -9.88 -1.17 -1.36
N LEU A 141 -10.10 -2.48 -1.46
CA LEU A 141 -9.41 -3.48 -0.64
C LEU A 141 -8.51 -4.33 -1.52
N HIS A 142 -7.21 -4.23 -1.32
CA HIS A 142 -6.18 -4.90 -2.12
C HIS A 142 -5.66 -6.18 -1.48
N ALA A 143 -5.47 -6.17 -0.16
CA ALA A 143 -5.09 -7.35 0.59
C ALA A 143 -5.82 -7.35 1.93
N ASN A 144 -6.35 -8.51 2.30
CA ASN A 144 -7.05 -8.71 3.55
C ASN A 144 -6.27 -9.68 4.43
N ALA A 145 -5.95 -9.25 5.63
CA ALA A 145 -5.25 -10.06 6.62
C ALA A 145 -5.97 -11.37 7.05
N GLN A 146 -7.18 -11.61 6.56
CA GLN A 146 -7.87 -12.91 6.69
C GLN A 146 -7.39 -13.97 5.68
N CYS A 147 -6.46 -13.61 4.77
CA CYS A 147 -5.80 -14.57 3.90
C CYS A 147 -5.20 -15.71 4.74
N PRO A 148 -5.42 -16.98 4.40
CA PRO A 148 -4.94 -18.10 5.22
C PRO A 148 -3.43 -18.29 5.18
N THR A 149 -2.76 -17.78 4.16
CA THR A 149 -1.33 -18.00 3.90
C THR A 149 -0.45 -16.77 4.03
N CYS A 150 -1.01 -15.57 3.89
CA CYS A 150 -0.30 -14.30 4.06
C CYS A 150 -0.88 -13.47 5.22
N SER A 151 -0.09 -12.51 5.71
CA SER A 151 -0.49 -11.64 6.83
C SER A 151 -0.20 -10.19 6.47
N VAL A 152 -0.87 -9.68 5.43
CA VAL A 152 -0.73 -8.28 5.01
C VAL A 152 -2.10 -7.63 4.88
N TRP A 153 -2.13 -6.35 5.17
CA TRP A 153 -3.27 -5.49 4.99
C TRP A 153 -2.92 -4.35 4.04
N LEU A 154 -3.66 -4.22 2.95
CA LEU A 154 -3.48 -3.15 1.97
C LEU A 154 -4.82 -2.65 1.49
N HIS A 155 -5.12 -1.39 1.74
CA HIS A 155 -6.34 -0.76 1.26
C HIS A 155 -6.08 0.63 0.68
N GLU A 156 -7.00 1.12 -0.13
CA GLU A 156 -6.97 2.46 -0.71
C GLU A 156 -8.13 3.27 -0.16
N ASN A 157 -7.88 4.54 0.19
CA ASN A 157 -8.89 5.54 0.43
C ASN A 157 -8.79 6.65 -0.61
N SER A 158 -9.94 7.21 -0.98
CA SER A 158 -10.04 8.37 -1.85
C SER A 158 -11.02 9.39 -1.28
N TYR A 159 -10.66 10.65 -1.38
CA TYR A 159 -11.44 11.82 -0.97
C TYR A 159 -11.58 12.73 -2.18
N ALA A 160 -12.77 12.76 -2.78
CA ALA A 160 -13.04 13.59 -3.95
C ALA A 160 -13.20 15.08 -3.60
N MET A 161 -13.39 15.41 -2.33
CA MET A 161 -13.61 16.77 -1.85
C MET A 161 -12.34 17.38 -1.27
N ALA A 162 -12.16 18.69 -1.48
CA ALA A 162 -11.17 19.48 -0.80
C ALA A 162 -11.49 19.64 0.69
N ASP A 163 -10.46 19.77 1.50
CA ASP A 163 -10.54 20.08 2.95
C ASP A 163 -11.46 19.15 3.76
N LYS A 164 -11.68 17.91 3.26
CA LYS A 164 -12.42 16.90 4.01
C LYS A 164 -11.58 16.43 5.20
N GLU A 165 -12.10 16.66 6.40
CA GLU A 165 -11.48 16.24 7.64
C GLU A 165 -11.70 14.74 7.88
N THR A 166 -10.63 14.04 8.27
CA THR A 166 -10.72 12.75 8.98
C THR A 166 -10.66 13.00 10.47
N THR A 167 -11.62 12.43 11.20
CA THR A 167 -11.62 12.51 12.65
C THR A 167 -10.35 11.93 13.24
N VAL A 168 -9.91 12.46 14.39
CA VAL A 168 -8.76 11.91 15.10
C VAL A 168 -9.02 10.46 15.50
N HIS A 169 -8.08 9.59 15.21
CA HIS A 169 -8.15 8.15 15.49
C HIS A 169 -6.74 7.55 15.66
N SER A 170 -6.67 6.30 16.00
CA SER A 170 -5.43 5.51 16.03
C SER A 170 -5.70 4.07 15.60
N HIS A 171 -4.65 3.38 15.18
CA HIS A 171 -4.67 1.96 14.83
C HIS A 171 -3.76 1.17 15.77
N SER A 172 -4.08 -0.12 15.97
CA SER A 172 -3.28 -1.01 16.82
C SER A 172 -1.91 -1.35 16.23
N GLU A 173 -1.74 -1.16 14.92
CA GLU A 173 -0.56 -1.56 14.16
C GLU A 173 0.22 -0.35 13.64
N ASP A 174 1.52 -0.56 13.42
CA ASP A 174 2.31 0.36 12.62
C ASP A 174 1.77 0.40 11.20
N GLU A 175 1.77 1.59 10.58
CA GLU A 175 1.23 1.77 9.24
C GLU A 175 2.10 2.66 8.36
N VAL A 176 1.99 2.46 7.06
CA VAL A 176 2.52 3.36 6.04
C VAL A 176 1.40 3.79 5.12
N ILE A 177 1.15 5.09 5.10
CA ILE A 177 0.30 5.75 4.11
C ILE A 177 1.20 6.26 2.98
N PHE A 178 0.84 5.97 1.72
CA PHE A 178 1.47 6.56 0.54
C PHE A 178 0.45 7.34 -0.27
N VAL A 179 0.64 8.64 -0.39
CA VAL A 179 -0.22 9.52 -1.20
C VAL A 179 0.09 9.28 -2.68
N HIS A 180 -0.84 8.70 -3.42
CA HIS A 180 -0.67 8.38 -4.83
C HIS A 180 -1.30 9.42 -5.78
N THR A 181 -2.27 10.22 -5.30
CA THR A 181 -2.88 11.33 -6.04
C THR A 181 -3.39 12.42 -5.10
N GLY A 182 -3.49 13.65 -5.59
CA GLY A 182 -3.89 14.79 -4.78
C GLY A 182 -2.88 15.09 -3.68
N SER A 183 -3.37 15.48 -2.50
CA SER A 183 -2.50 15.81 -1.38
C SER A 183 -3.18 15.59 -0.02
N ILE A 184 -2.37 15.35 1.01
CA ILE A 184 -2.77 15.25 2.42
C ILE A 184 -2.30 16.49 3.17
N ARG A 185 -3.16 17.07 4.01
CA ARG A 185 -2.82 18.19 4.88
C ARG A 185 -2.74 17.72 6.33
N LEU A 186 -1.56 17.91 6.94
CA LEU A 186 -1.29 17.63 8.35
C LEU A 186 -0.97 18.95 9.06
N GLY A 187 -1.87 19.40 9.90
CA GLY A 187 -1.77 20.73 10.48
C GLY A 187 -1.73 21.81 9.39
N ASN A 188 -0.65 22.59 9.33
CA ASN A 188 -0.47 23.68 8.34
C ASN A 188 0.39 23.26 7.13
N ARG A 189 0.75 21.99 7.00
CA ARG A 189 1.60 21.50 5.90
C ARG A 189 0.81 20.63 4.96
N ILE A 190 1.02 20.82 3.65
CA ILE A 190 0.43 20.03 2.58
C ILE A 190 1.52 19.17 1.95
N TYR A 191 1.22 17.91 1.75
CA TYR A 191 2.10 16.90 1.17
C TYR A 191 1.42 16.28 -0.04
N GLY A 192 2.03 16.41 -1.21
CA GLY A 192 1.49 15.94 -2.48
C GLY A 192 1.70 14.45 -2.73
N ALA A 193 1.28 14.02 -3.92
CA ALA A 193 1.53 12.67 -4.40
C ALA A 193 3.03 12.35 -4.41
N GLY A 194 3.39 11.11 -4.04
CA GLY A 194 4.78 10.70 -3.82
C GLY A 194 5.25 10.84 -2.37
N THR A 195 4.38 11.26 -1.45
CA THR A 195 4.70 11.35 -0.03
C THR A 195 4.31 10.07 0.70
N ALA A 196 5.21 9.57 1.53
CA ALA A 196 4.98 8.47 2.45
C ALA A 196 4.97 8.95 3.90
N LEU A 197 4.03 8.46 4.69
CA LEU A 197 3.93 8.68 6.13
C LEU A 197 4.04 7.34 6.84
N ALA A 198 5.06 7.16 7.69
CA ALA A 198 5.10 6.04 8.63
C ALA A 198 4.55 6.51 9.98
N ILE A 199 3.54 5.84 10.47
CA ILE A 199 2.82 6.18 11.70
C ILE A 199 2.95 4.99 12.65
N ALA A 200 3.50 5.23 13.85
CA ALA A 200 3.67 4.18 14.84
C ALA A 200 2.31 3.76 15.43
N ALA A 201 2.19 2.48 15.75
CA ALA A 201 1.01 1.90 16.42
C ALA A 201 0.51 2.76 17.58
N ASN A 202 -0.80 2.83 17.75
CA ASN A 202 -1.50 3.60 18.79
C ASN A 202 -1.22 5.12 18.77
N THR A 203 -0.64 5.65 17.69
CA THR A 203 -0.48 7.09 17.53
C THR A 203 -1.81 7.71 17.12
N LYS A 204 -2.31 8.67 17.89
CA LYS A 204 -3.50 9.44 17.52
C LYS A 204 -3.16 10.49 16.48
N TYR A 205 -3.84 10.47 15.36
CA TYR A 205 -3.69 11.43 14.27
C TYR A 205 -5.02 11.69 13.56
N GLY A 206 -5.06 12.78 12.83
CA GLY A 206 -6.12 13.13 11.89
C GLY A 206 -5.51 14.01 10.81
N PHE A 207 -6.16 14.08 9.67
CA PHE A 207 -5.68 14.86 8.53
C PHE A 207 -6.86 15.43 7.74
N PHE A 208 -6.54 16.25 6.74
CA PHE A 208 -7.50 16.76 5.77
C PHE A 208 -7.04 16.37 4.37
N SER A 209 -7.97 16.16 3.46
CA SER A 209 -7.66 16.14 2.03
C SER A 209 -7.18 17.54 1.59
N GLY A 210 -6.30 17.57 0.61
CA GLY A 210 -5.86 18.84 0.04
C GLY A 210 -6.85 19.44 -0.95
N PRO A 211 -6.49 20.54 -1.62
CA PRO A 211 -7.40 21.31 -2.50
C PRO A 211 -7.91 20.50 -3.70
N ASP A 212 -7.13 19.55 -4.19
CA ASP A 212 -7.47 18.70 -5.35
C ASP A 212 -7.94 17.30 -4.92
N GLY A 213 -8.40 17.16 -3.66
CA GLY A 213 -8.73 15.87 -3.08
C GLY A 213 -7.50 15.10 -2.61
N LEU A 214 -7.69 13.82 -2.34
CA LEU A 214 -6.65 12.94 -1.81
C LEU A 214 -6.94 11.48 -2.21
N GLY A 215 -5.94 10.79 -2.71
CA GLY A 215 -5.93 9.33 -2.81
C GLY A 215 -4.67 8.77 -2.19
N PHE A 216 -4.82 7.79 -1.32
CA PHE A 216 -3.67 7.12 -0.72
C PHE A 216 -3.91 5.61 -0.58
N VAL A 217 -2.82 4.87 -0.61
CA VAL A 217 -2.79 3.46 -0.22
C VAL A 217 -2.18 3.34 1.17
N ASN A 218 -2.74 2.47 1.98
CA ASN A 218 -2.32 2.22 3.36
C ASN A 218 -1.94 0.75 3.55
N PHE A 219 -0.73 0.51 4.06
CA PHE A 219 -0.18 -0.82 4.34
C PHE A 219 0.02 -1.03 5.83
N ARG A 220 -0.30 -2.25 6.29
CA ARG A 220 0.01 -2.77 7.63
C ARG A 220 0.39 -4.24 7.55
N GLY A 221 1.14 -4.71 8.52
CA GLY A 221 1.62 -6.09 8.58
C GLY A 221 0.57 -7.12 9.03
N THR A 222 -0.57 -6.67 9.52
CA THR A 222 -1.68 -7.52 9.95
C THR A 222 -2.98 -6.72 10.01
N SER A 223 -4.09 -7.38 10.34
CA SER A 223 -5.39 -6.73 10.52
C SER A 223 -5.37 -5.74 11.66
N PRO A 224 -5.68 -4.46 11.41
CA PRO A 224 -5.66 -3.44 12.44
C PRO A 224 -6.99 -3.35 13.19
N THR A 225 -6.90 -2.82 14.43
CA THR A 225 -8.05 -2.32 15.17
C THR A 225 -8.05 -0.79 15.09
N TYR A 226 -9.15 -0.23 14.60
CA TYR A 226 -9.40 1.21 14.64
C TYR A 226 -9.91 1.63 16.01
N THR A 227 -9.42 2.73 16.56
CA THR A 227 -9.91 3.34 17.78
C THR A 227 -10.17 4.84 17.56
N SER A 228 -11.40 5.30 17.82
CA SER A 228 -11.74 6.73 17.75
C SER A 228 -10.92 7.57 18.73
N GLY A 229 -10.76 8.87 18.44
CA GLY A 229 -9.94 9.78 19.25
C GLY A 229 -10.37 9.90 20.71
N ASP A 230 -11.67 9.73 20.99
CA ASP A 230 -12.23 9.70 22.34
C ASP A 230 -12.20 8.29 22.98
N GLY A 231 -11.75 7.27 22.24
CA GLY A 231 -11.63 5.89 22.69
C GLY A 231 -12.96 5.12 22.83
N LYS A 232 -14.08 5.70 22.42
CA LYS A 232 -15.41 5.07 22.61
C LYS A 232 -15.77 4.07 21.53
N THR A 233 -15.24 4.25 20.32
CA THR A 233 -15.48 3.36 19.20
C THR A 233 -14.22 2.56 18.93
N VAL A 234 -14.34 1.23 18.97
CA VAL A 234 -13.28 0.28 18.60
C VAL A 234 -13.85 -0.67 17.57
N LEU A 235 -13.18 -0.79 16.41
CA LEU A 235 -13.65 -1.59 15.28
C LEU A 235 -12.53 -2.50 14.78
N ASP A 236 -12.88 -3.73 14.40
CA ASP A 236 -12.03 -4.57 13.55
C ASP A 236 -12.14 -4.05 12.11
N GLU A 237 -11.03 -3.54 11.58
CA GLU A 237 -11.03 -2.98 10.21
C GLU A 237 -11.16 -4.05 9.14
N ALA A 238 -10.68 -5.27 9.37
CA ALA A 238 -10.83 -6.33 8.38
C ALA A 238 -12.31 -6.71 8.20
N GLU A 239 -13.05 -6.85 9.29
CA GLU A 239 -14.49 -7.11 9.25
C GLU A 239 -15.25 -5.93 8.61
N LEU A 240 -14.91 -4.70 9.00
CA LEU A 240 -15.54 -3.49 8.48
C LEU A 240 -15.36 -3.37 6.97
N TRP A 241 -14.12 -3.44 6.49
CA TRP A 241 -13.81 -3.29 5.07
C TRP A 241 -14.36 -4.42 4.22
N GLN A 242 -14.26 -5.67 4.70
CA GLN A 242 -14.82 -6.83 4.02
C GLN A 242 -16.36 -6.74 3.94
N GLY A 243 -17.01 -6.29 5.01
CA GLY A 243 -18.47 -6.09 5.01
C GLY A 243 -18.92 -5.02 4.03
N MET A 244 -18.11 -3.96 3.83
CA MET A 244 -18.42 -2.88 2.88
C MET A 244 -18.11 -3.24 1.43
N LEU A 245 -17.00 -3.91 1.15
CA LEU A 245 -16.45 -4.08 -0.20
C LEU A 245 -16.46 -5.53 -0.70
N GLY A 246 -16.52 -6.51 0.19
CA GLY A 246 -16.23 -7.91 -0.11
C GLY A 246 -14.73 -8.23 -0.06
N SER A 247 -14.40 -9.51 -0.29
CA SER A 247 -13.01 -9.97 -0.30
C SER A 247 -12.35 -9.80 -1.67
N PRO A 248 -11.04 -9.50 -1.71
CA PRO A 248 -10.27 -9.52 -2.95
C PRO A 248 -10.37 -10.87 -3.68
N GLN A 249 -10.54 -10.83 -5.00
CA GLN A 249 -10.65 -12.02 -5.85
C GLN A 249 -9.35 -12.22 -6.63
N TYR A 250 -8.36 -12.79 -5.97
CA TYR A 250 -7.03 -13.00 -6.55
C TYR A 250 -7.03 -13.94 -7.75
N LEU A 251 -6.07 -13.72 -8.64
CA LEU A 251 -5.64 -14.68 -9.65
C LEU A 251 -4.38 -15.37 -9.14
N GLU A 252 -4.32 -16.68 -9.33
CA GLU A 252 -3.07 -17.42 -9.20
C GLU A 252 -2.21 -17.18 -10.45
N PRO A 253 -0.87 -17.06 -10.32
CA PRO A 253 0.01 -16.95 -11.48
C PRO A 253 -0.17 -18.15 -12.41
N ALA A 254 -0.09 -17.92 -13.73
CA ALA A 254 0.06 -18.99 -14.68
C ALA A 254 1.40 -19.72 -14.43
N ALA A 255 1.35 -21.05 -14.46
CA ALA A 255 2.51 -21.94 -14.29
C ALA A 255 3.55 -21.75 -15.41
#